data_fd651378a8508c479509b2dd226b7030
#
_entry.id   fd651378a8508c479509b2dd226b7030
#
_cell.length_a   1.000
_cell.length_b   1.000
_cell.length_c   1.000
_cell.angle_alpha   90.00
_cell.angle_beta   90.00
_cell.angle_gamma   90.00
#
_symmetry.space_group_name_H-M   'P 1'
#
loop_
_entity.id
_entity.type
_entity.pdbx_description
1 polymer ?
#
loop_
_entity_poly.entity_id
_entity_poly.type
_entity_poly.pdbx_seq_one_letter_code
_entity_poly.pdbx_strand_id
1 'polypeptide(L)'
;MSVCAILLGSILAWLMVRSDLPFKKFFSLAVIIPYMIPSWCKSQAWLSMFKTARLGGAPGFMASLGLDVPEWLAYGPVAIIIVLTLHYYAYTYLLVSSALNSINSELEEMGEIQGAGKAMILRKITLPLVLPAILSAVILTFSKAIGTFGTINYLGSPVQYYTLSSQLYMNINSRDTQTGFAMAILMIIIASIAVFVNQKLIGSRKSYATIGGKGGRSTLIGLGKVGRPVITAALFVFFAVGIIMPIVILVMESFMLKEGIYSLDNFTLHYWIGESNPQIMEGLPGIFKNDEFINSLFNSLRLTLVNGVFGTIFGQLLGYITAKGRGRLHGKLVEQLVFIPYLIPSVAFGGIYLSMFSQPQQIFGVTLVPALYGTFALLTLVAVVKHLPFAARAGTSNMLQISGELEEAATIEGAGFFRRFVKIVFPLSKGGFISGFMLIFVSIMKELDLIILIMTPTTSTLPYLAFRYQNGNSPQASDCVAIVMFSIVFLVYAIANLSGKADLAKSMAG
;
A
#
# COMPACT_ATOMS: atom_id res chain seq x y z
N MET A 1 14.09 -8.26 -0.66
CA MET A 1 13.29 -7.06 -0.43
C MET A 1 12.64 -7.04 0.95
N SER A 2 11.81 -8.01 1.37
CA SER A 2 11.13 -7.98 2.69
C SER A 2 12.09 -7.77 3.85
N VAL A 3 13.23 -8.45 3.86
CA VAL A 3 14.27 -8.24 4.90
C VAL A 3 14.77 -6.81 4.93
N CYS A 4 15.05 -6.22 3.77
CA CYS A 4 15.49 -4.82 3.67
C CYS A 4 14.42 -3.83 4.17
N ALA A 5 13.15 -4.06 3.79
CA ALA A 5 12.03 -3.23 4.23
C ALA A 5 11.79 -3.32 5.74
N ILE A 6 11.96 -4.51 6.33
CA ILE A 6 11.84 -4.72 7.77
C ILE A 6 12.97 -4.04 8.52
N LEU A 7 14.21 -4.19 8.05
CA LEU A 7 15.36 -3.53 8.67
C LEU A 7 15.21 -2.01 8.62
N LEU A 8 14.96 -1.46 7.43
CA LEU A 8 14.81 -0.01 7.24
C LEU A 8 13.65 0.56 8.07
N GLY A 9 12.48 -0.07 7.99
CA GLY A 9 11.30 0.36 8.75
C GLY A 9 11.47 0.27 10.25
N SER A 10 12.15 -0.78 10.76
CA SER A 10 12.43 -0.93 12.19
C SER A 10 13.43 0.09 12.69
N ILE A 11 14.49 0.38 11.92
CA ILE A 11 15.47 1.42 12.25
C ILE A 11 14.79 2.80 12.31
N LEU A 12 13.98 3.14 11.30
CA LEU A 12 13.25 4.40 11.26
C LEU A 12 12.26 4.50 12.44
N ALA A 13 11.54 3.43 12.76
CA ALA A 13 10.63 3.38 13.90
C ALA A 13 11.36 3.62 15.22
N TRP A 14 12.51 2.98 15.41
CA TRP A 14 13.32 3.17 16.60
C TRP A 14 13.85 4.60 16.72
N LEU A 15 14.37 5.18 15.61
CA LEU A 15 14.83 6.55 15.58
C LEU A 15 13.73 7.56 15.92
N MET A 16 12.52 7.37 15.39
CA MET A 16 11.40 8.30 15.66
C MET A 16 10.84 8.17 17.07
N VAL A 17 10.78 6.95 17.61
CA VAL A 17 10.12 6.69 18.91
C VAL A 17 11.10 6.80 20.07
N ARG A 18 12.30 6.22 19.94
CA ARG A 18 13.24 5.97 21.06
C ARG A 18 14.47 6.87 21.09
N SER A 19 14.73 7.72 20.10
CA SER A 19 15.89 8.61 20.09
C SER A 19 15.53 10.07 20.39
N ASP A 20 16.52 10.91 20.65
CA ASP A 20 16.41 12.36 20.81
C ASP A 20 16.57 13.13 19.48
N LEU A 21 16.22 12.46 18.35
CA LEU A 21 16.35 13.03 17.00
C LEU A 21 15.56 14.35 16.87
N PRO A 22 16.11 15.41 16.28
CA PRO A 22 15.36 16.63 15.95
C PRO A 22 14.41 16.38 14.76
N PHE A 23 13.41 17.24 14.60
CA PHE A 23 12.45 17.20 13.48
C PHE A 23 11.62 15.90 13.39
N LYS A 24 11.41 15.17 14.51
CA LYS A 24 10.66 13.91 14.52
C LYS A 24 9.28 14.01 13.84
N LYS A 25 8.52 15.10 14.06
CA LYS A 25 7.21 15.30 13.44
C LYS A 25 7.31 15.35 11.92
N PHE A 26 8.30 16.06 11.40
CA PHE A 26 8.56 16.13 9.96
C PHE A 26 8.94 14.75 9.40
N PHE A 27 9.92 14.09 10.00
CA PHE A 27 10.35 12.77 9.52
C PHE A 27 9.25 11.71 9.65
N SER A 28 8.44 11.72 10.69
CA SER A 28 7.32 10.79 10.84
C SER A 28 6.29 10.93 9.71
N LEU A 29 6.02 12.17 9.27
CA LEU A 29 5.18 12.42 8.09
C LEU A 29 5.88 11.98 6.81
N ALA A 30 7.15 12.35 6.63
CA ALA A 30 7.95 11.99 5.45
C ALA A 30 8.05 10.46 5.26
N VAL A 31 8.13 9.68 6.33
CA VAL A 31 8.15 8.20 6.30
C VAL A 31 6.86 7.62 5.72
N ILE A 32 5.71 8.27 5.94
CA ILE A 32 4.39 7.75 5.52
C ILE A 32 4.07 8.15 4.07
N ILE A 33 4.54 9.30 3.60
CA ILE A 33 4.26 9.81 2.24
C ILE A 33 4.51 8.76 1.14
N PRO A 34 5.64 8.03 1.16
CA PRO A 34 5.91 7.02 0.14
C PRO A 34 4.88 5.89 0.05
N TYR A 35 4.17 5.60 1.14
CA TYR A 35 3.08 4.63 1.12
C TYR A 35 1.90 5.11 0.26
N MET A 36 1.67 6.42 0.19
CA MET A 36 0.55 6.99 -0.56
C MET A 36 0.77 6.92 -2.07
N ILE A 37 2.02 6.86 -2.52
CA ILE A 37 2.41 6.74 -3.92
C ILE A 37 2.47 5.26 -4.30
N PRO A 38 1.85 4.82 -5.41
CA PRO A 38 1.94 3.43 -5.86
C PRO A 38 3.37 2.95 -6.08
N SER A 39 3.62 1.66 -5.94
CA SER A 39 4.94 1.09 -6.19
C SER A 39 5.37 1.25 -7.66
N TRP A 40 4.45 1.06 -8.59
CA TRP A 40 4.71 1.22 -10.02
C TRP A 40 5.04 2.67 -10.41
N CYS A 41 4.38 3.66 -9.81
CA CYS A 41 4.69 5.08 -10.03
C CYS A 41 6.09 5.44 -9.52
N LYS A 42 6.54 4.85 -8.39
CA LYS A 42 7.91 4.99 -7.93
C LYS A 42 8.92 4.35 -8.86
N SER A 43 8.56 3.25 -9.50
CA SER A 43 9.41 2.61 -10.50
C SER A 43 9.58 3.50 -11.72
N GLN A 44 8.51 4.16 -12.15
CA GLN A 44 8.53 5.15 -13.20
C GLN A 44 9.44 6.33 -12.83
N ALA A 45 9.21 6.95 -11.67
CA ALA A 45 10.08 8.01 -11.15
C ALA A 45 11.55 7.57 -10.96
N TRP A 46 11.79 6.30 -10.64
CA TRP A 46 13.12 5.71 -10.56
C TRP A 46 13.78 5.62 -11.94
N LEU A 47 13.02 5.20 -12.95
CA LEU A 47 13.49 5.17 -14.34
C LEU A 47 13.80 6.57 -14.85
N SER A 48 12.92 7.54 -14.62
CA SER A 48 13.16 8.95 -14.97
C SER A 48 14.50 9.46 -14.41
N MET A 49 14.88 8.97 -13.24
CA MET A 49 16.15 9.37 -12.61
C MET A 49 17.36 8.58 -13.11
N PHE A 50 17.26 7.25 -13.21
CA PHE A 50 18.40 6.35 -13.37
C PHE A 50 18.47 5.59 -14.70
N LYS A 51 17.49 5.71 -15.59
CA LYS A 51 17.46 5.03 -16.89
C LYS A 51 18.72 5.30 -17.70
N THR A 52 19.23 4.26 -18.35
CA THR A 52 20.43 4.34 -19.20
C THR A 52 20.06 4.14 -20.65
N ALA A 53 20.74 4.81 -21.56
CA ALA A 53 20.55 4.64 -23.00
C ALA A 53 21.08 3.29 -23.54
N ARG A 54 21.75 2.48 -22.71
CA ARG A 54 22.37 1.18 -23.11
C ARG A 54 21.35 0.15 -23.58
N LEU A 55 20.13 0.19 -23.02
CA LEU A 55 19.01 -0.69 -23.42
C LEU A 55 18.11 -0.08 -24.51
N GLY A 56 18.56 1.02 -25.11
CA GLY A 56 17.76 1.81 -26.05
C GLY A 56 16.87 2.85 -25.36
N GLY A 57 16.36 3.79 -26.15
CA GLY A 57 15.54 4.88 -25.67
C GLY A 57 16.33 6.07 -25.10
N ALA A 58 15.61 7.00 -24.48
CA ALA A 58 16.18 8.23 -23.92
C ALA A 58 16.89 7.96 -22.58
N PRO A 59 17.96 8.68 -22.24
CA PRO A 59 18.61 8.60 -20.95
C PRO A 59 17.77 9.25 -19.86
N GLY A 60 17.84 8.75 -18.63
CA GLY A 60 17.27 9.41 -17.47
C GLY A 60 18.12 10.62 -17.01
N PHE A 61 17.62 11.32 -16.01
CA PHE A 61 18.23 12.57 -15.53
C PHE A 61 19.70 12.44 -15.17
N MET A 62 20.11 11.43 -14.41
CA MET A 62 21.51 11.25 -14.03
C MET A 62 22.42 10.99 -15.23
N ALA A 63 21.97 10.18 -16.18
CA ALA A 63 22.71 9.91 -17.39
C ALA A 63 22.80 11.14 -18.31
N SER A 64 21.76 11.98 -18.35
CA SER A 64 21.77 13.25 -19.10
C SER A 64 22.76 14.28 -18.53
N LEU A 65 23.08 14.19 -17.23
CA LEU A 65 24.13 14.99 -16.58
C LEU A 65 25.56 14.46 -16.86
N GLY A 66 25.70 13.39 -17.66
CA GLY A 66 26.98 12.78 -17.97
C GLY A 66 27.47 11.80 -16.90
N LEU A 67 26.64 11.42 -15.94
CA LEU A 67 26.99 10.42 -14.94
C LEU A 67 26.81 9.02 -15.51
N ASP A 68 27.83 8.17 -15.35
CA ASP A 68 27.73 6.76 -15.75
C ASP A 68 26.92 5.97 -14.72
N VAL A 69 25.62 5.81 -15.02
CA VAL A 69 24.71 5.05 -14.18
C VAL A 69 24.87 3.56 -14.46
N PRO A 70 25.21 2.73 -13.45
CA PRO A 70 25.31 1.29 -13.65
C PRO A 70 23.93 0.70 -13.92
N GLU A 71 23.84 -0.24 -14.87
CA GLU A 71 22.59 -0.84 -15.32
C GLU A 71 21.80 -1.52 -14.17
N TRP A 72 22.52 -2.18 -13.25
CA TRP A 72 21.89 -2.84 -12.09
C TRP A 72 21.15 -1.87 -11.15
N LEU A 73 21.51 -0.58 -11.17
CA LEU A 73 20.80 0.44 -10.39
C LEU A 73 19.51 0.88 -11.08
N ALA A 74 19.51 0.94 -12.43
CA ALA A 74 18.35 1.35 -13.20
C ALA A 74 17.33 0.20 -13.37
N TYR A 75 17.81 -1.03 -13.59
CA TYR A 75 16.98 -2.16 -13.98
C TYR A 75 17.31 -3.44 -13.19
N GLY A 76 16.42 -4.43 -13.32
CA GLY A 76 16.63 -5.77 -12.80
C GLY A 76 16.39 -5.93 -11.29
N PRO A 77 16.87 -7.03 -10.70
CA PRO A 77 16.50 -7.44 -9.34
C PRO A 77 16.94 -6.45 -8.28
N VAL A 78 18.08 -5.77 -8.43
CA VAL A 78 18.58 -4.82 -7.43
C VAL A 78 17.72 -3.56 -7.40
N ALA A 79 17.42 -2.98 -8.58
CA ALA A 79 16.54 -1.82 -8.69
C ALA A 79 15.14 -2.15 -8.11
N ILE A 80 14.58 -3.33 -8.44
CA ILE A 80 13.30 -3.81 -7.90
C ILE A 80 13.36 -3.91 -6.37
N ILE A 81 14.44 -4.48 -5.80
CA ILE A 81 14.60 -4.59 -4.35
C ILE A 81 14.65 -3.20 -3.70
N ILE A 82 15.38 -2.26 -4.27
CA ILE A 82 15.50 -0.91 -3.74
C ILE A 82 14.14 -0.21 -3.76
N VAL A 83 13.48 -0.14 -4.92
CA VAL A 83 12.20 0.56 -5.08
C VAL A 83 11.10 -0.05 -4.22
N LEU A 84 10.99 -1.38 -4.17
CA LEU A 84 10.02 -2.05 -3.31
C LEU A 84 10.37 -1.92 -1.81
N THR A 85 11.65 -1.85 -1.45
CA THR A 85 12.07 -1.52 -0.07
C THR A 85 11.60 -0.13 0.30
N LEU A 86 11.85 0.88 -0.57
CA LEU A 86 11.39 2.26 -0.40
C LEU A 86 9.85 2.41 -0.46
N HIS A 87 9.12 1.38 -0.86
CA HIS A 87 7.67 1.36 -0.81
C HIS A 87 7.13 0.67 0.45
N TYR A 88 7.67 -0.49 0.80
CA TYR A 88 7.09 -1.35 1.84
C TYR A 88 7.65 -1.12 3.24
N TYR A 89 8.76 -0.39 3.42
CA TYR A 89 9.27 -0.08 4.75
C TYR A 89 8.25 0.66 5.64
N ALA A 90 7.35 1.44 5.04
CA ALA A 90 6.33 2.19 5.76
C ALA A 90 5.38 1.29 6.56
N TYR A 91 5.05 0.09 6.08
CA TYR A 91 4.25 -0.88 6.85
C TYR A 91 4.98 -1.32 8.12
N THR A 92 6.27 -1.65 7.97
CA THR A 92 7.10 -2.04 9.12
C THR A 92 7.24 -0.89 10.11
N TYR A 93 7.49 0.32 9.59
CA TYR A 93 7.57 1.52 10.42
C TYR A 93 6.32 1.72 11.26
N LEU A 94 5.12 1.64 10.69
CA LEU A 94 3.87 1.84 11.38
C LEU A 94 3.64 0.80 12.49
N LEU A 95 3.82 -0.48 12.17
CA LEU A 95 3.63 -1.57 13.13
C LEU A 95 4.64 -1.53 14.28
N VAL A 96 5.92 -1.33 13.95
CA VAL A 96 7.00 -1.30 14.94
C VAL A 96 6.94 -0.03 15.78
N SER A 97 6.60 1.14 15.21
CA SER A 97 6.40 2.39 15.96
C SER A 97 5.28 2.26 16.97
N SER A 98 4.14 1.66 16.56
CA SER A 98 3.02 1.41 17.46
C SER A 98 3.42 0.49 18.61
N ALA A 99 4.13 -0.60 18.32
CA ALA A 99 4.63 -1.53 19.34
C ALA A 99 5.63 -0.86 20.28
N LEU A 100 6.58 -0.06 19.76
CA LEU A 100 7.54 0.67 20.59
C LEU A 100 6.86 1.70 21.50
N ASN A 101 5.81 2.37 21.03
CA ASN A 101 5.05 3.33 21.84
C ASN A 101 4.21 2.66 22.94
N SER A 102 3.89 1.37 22.80
CA SER A 102 3.11 0.63 23.80
C SER A 102 3.96 0.03 24.91
N ILE A 103 5.30 0.01 24.79
CA ILE A 103 6.19 -0.50 25.83
C ILE A 103 6.26 0.50 26.98
N ASN A 104 5.99 0.02 28.22
CA ASN A 104 6.18 0.81 29.42
C ASN A 104 7.68 1.05 29.68
N SER A 105 8.09 2.32 29.80
CA SER A 105 9.50 2.68 30.08
C SER A 105 10.03 2.12 31.38
N GLU A 106 9.17 1.85 32.37
CA GLU A 106 9.57 1.26 33.66
C GLU A 106 10.33 -0.05 33.50
N LEU A 107 9.99 -0.87 32.49
CA LEU A 107 10.70 -2.11 32.21
C LEU A 107 12.16 -1.89 31.79
N GLU A 108 12.39 -0.84 31.01
CA GLU A 108 13.74 -0.46 30.56
C GLU A 108 14.52 0.23 31.69
N GLU A 109 13.87 1.08 32.46
CA GLU A 109 14.43 1.77 33.64
C GLU A 109 14.82 0.76 34.74
N MET A 110 13.97 -0.23 35.00
CA MET A 110 14.32 -1.32 35.92
C MET A 110 15.53 -2.12 35.44
N GLY A 111 15.66 -2.34 34.14
CA GLY A 111 16.85 -2.94 33.54
C GLY A 111 18.11 -2.09 33.77
N GLU A 112 18.02 -0.76 33.62
CA GLU A 112 19.14 0.17 33.88
C GLU A 112 19.53 0.16 35.39
N ILE A 113 18.56 0.20 36.29
CA ILE A 113 18.79 0.11 37.74
C ILE A 113 19.51 -1.19 38.13
N GLN A 114 19.23 -2.31 37.43
CA GLN A 114 19.92 -3.58 37.62
C GLN A 114 21.31 -3.64 36.95
N GLY A 115 21.77 -2.52 36.36
CA GLY A 115 23.09 -2.42 35.72
C GLY A 115 23.15 -2.93 34.27
N ALA A 116 22.00 -3.18 33.63
CA ALA A 116 21.99 -3.59 32.23
C ALA A 116 22.35 -2.40 31.31
N GLY A 117 23.36 -2.57 30.47
CA GLY A 117 23.70 -1.59 29.44
C GLY A 117 22.61 -1.53 28.34
N LYS A 118 22.56 -0.39 27.62
CA LYS A 118 21.54 -0.10 26.57
C LYS A 118 21.39 -1.22 25.53
N ALA A 119 22.50 -1.83 25.09
CA ALA A 119 22.48 -2.95 24.16
C ALA A 119 21.81 -4.22 24.76
N MET A 120 21.99 -4.46 26.05
CA MET A 120 21.34 -5.57 26.75
C MET A 120 19.86 -5.34 26.90
N ILE A 121 19.44 -4.13 27.26
CA ILE A 121 18.02 -3.71 27.34
C ILE A 121 17.36 -3.90 25.97
N LEU A 122 17.96 -3.36 24.92
CA LEU A 122 17.45 -3.51 23.54
C LEU A 122 17.26 -4.98 23.18
N ARG A 123 18.27 -5.84 23.45
CA ARG A 123 18.24 -7.26 23.05
C ARG A 123 17.33 -8.11 23.91
N LYS A 124 17.26 -7.87 25.23
CA LYS A 124 16.55 -8.74 26.17
C LYS A 124 15.16 -8.24 26.57
N ILE A 125 14.87 -6.95 26.41
CA ILE A 125 13.59 -6.34 26.79
C ILE A 125 12.86 -5.80 25.55
N THR A 126 13.42 -4.79 24.90
CA THR A 126 12.73 -4.05 23.82
C THR A 126 12.46 -4.93 22.60
N LEU A 127 13.49 -5.61 22.07
CA LEU A 127 13.37 -6.44 20.86
C LEU A 127 12.39 -7.62 21.02
N PRO A 128 12.41 -8.41 22.12
CA PRO A 128 11.41 -9.46 22.34
C PRO A 128 9.96 -8.96 22.41
N LEU A 129 9.74 -7.78 23.00
CA LEU A 129 8.41 -7.17 23.08
C LEU A 129 7.91 -6.64 21.74
N VAL A 130 8.80 -6.14 20.88
CA VAL A 130 8.47 -5.64 19.54
C VAL A 130 8.40 -6.76 18.49
N LEU A 131 9.00 -7.91 18.76
CA LEU A 131 9.14 -9.00 17.80
C LEU A 131 7.80 -9.49 17.19
N PRO A 132 6.67 -9.56 17.91
CA PRO A 132 5.38 -9.90 17.30
C PRO A 132 4.95 -8.89 16.22
N ALA A 133 5.22 -7.59 16.42
CA ALA A 133 4.94 -6.55 15.41
C ALA A 133 5.87 -6.70 14.20
N ILE A 134 7.14 -7.00 14.41
CA ILE A 134 8.09 -7.29 13.32
C ILE A 134 7.63 -8.51 12.52
N LEU A 135 7.23 -9.60 13.18
CA LEU A 135 6.72 -10.81 12.51
C LEU A 135 5.41 -10.52 11.73
N SER A 136 4.55 -9.67 12.28
CA SER A 136 3.36 -9.19 11.54
C SER A 136 3.75 -8.39 10.30
N ALA A 137 4.77 -7.52 10.39
CA ALA A 137 5.29 -6.80 9.25
C ALA A 137 5.90 -7.73 8.17
N VAL A 138 6.53 -8.85 8.58
CA VAL A 138 7.04 -9.88 7.65
C VAL A 138 5.91 -10.43 6.78
N ILE A 139 4.79 -10.83 7.40
CA ILE A 139 3.63 -11.36 6.62
C ILE A 139 3.14 -10.31 5.63
N LEU A 140 2.92 -9.08 6.10
CA LEU A 140 2.34 -8.02 5.28
C LEU A 140 3.25 -7.68 4.09
N THR A 141 4.54 -7.46 4.35
CA THR A 141 5.50 -7.10 3.29
C THR A 141 5.73 -8.24 2.32
N PHE A 142 5.83 -9.49 2.79
CA PHE A 142 6.02 -10.66 1.93
C PHE A 142 4.80 -10.91 1.04
N SER A 143 3.59 -10.92 1.61
CA SER A 143 2.35 -11.17 0.84
C SER A 143 2.11 -10.09 -0.22
N LYS A 144 2.44 -8.84 0.08
CA LYS A 144 2.36 -7.74 -0.90
C LYS A 144 3.43 -7.87 -1.99
N ALA A 145 4.67 -8.17 -1.60
CA ALA A 145 5.78 -8.25 -2.53
C ALA A 145 5.62 -9.36 -3.58
N ILE A 146 5.17 -10.54 -3.17
CA ILE A 146 4.98 -11.66 -4.10
C ILE A 146 3.88 -11.38 -5.13
N GLY A 147 2.90 -10.53 -4.78
CA GLY A 147 1.81 -10.14 -5.66
C GLY A 147 2.04 -8.86 -6.45
N THR A 148 3.18 -8.18 -6.27
CA THR A 148 3.49 -6.94 -6.99
C THR A 148 3.83 -7.26 -8.43
N PHE A 149 3.14 -6.59 -9.36
CA PHE A 149 3.33 -6.73 -10.80
C PHE A 149 3.97 -5.48 -11.42
N GLY A 150 3.38 -4.29 -11.21
CA GLY A 150 3.74 -3.08 -11.94
C GLY A 150 5.22 -2.68 -11.81
N THR A 151 5.78 -2.70 -10.60
CA THR A 151 7.21 -2.43 -10.37
C THR A 151 8.12 -3.40 -11.12
N ILE A 152 7.74 -4.69 -11.12
CA ILE A 152 8.55 -5.73 -11.77
C ILE A 152 8.46 -5.58 -13.28
N ASN A 153 7.30 -5.23 -13.81
CA ASN A 153 7.14 -4.98 -15.23
C ASN A 153 8.03 -3.81 -15.69
N TYR A 154 8.02 -2.68 -14.98
CA TYR A 154 8.80 -1.50 -15.37
C TYR A 154 10.32 -1.71 -15.26
N LEU A 155 10.78 -2.31 -14.18
CA LEU A 155 12.23 -2.43 -13.91
C LEU A 155 12.83 -3.76 -14.36
N GLY A 156 12.02 -4.79 -14.54
CA GLY A 156 12.48 -6.14 -14.90
C GLY A 156 12.35 -6.47 -16.38
N SER A 157 11.24 -6.10 -17.02
CA SER A 157 11.00 -6.46 -18.43
C SER A 157 12.10 -5.99 -19.40
N PRO A 158 12.68 -4.78 -19.26
CA PRO A 158 13.74 -4.34 -20.17
C PRO A 158 14.99 -5.23 -20.14
N VAL A 159 15.27 -5.90 -19.02
CA VAL A 159 16.39 -6.83 -18.83
C VAL A 159 15.93 -8.28 -18.76
N GLN A 160 14.72 -8.58 -19.22
CA GLN A 160 14.11 -9.92 -19.25
C GLN A 160 14.11 -10.63 -17.88
N TYR A 161 14.06 -9.86 -16.82
CA TYR A 161 13.93 -10.37 -15.45
C TYR A 161 12.46 -10.44 -15.05
N TYR A 162 11.96 -11.65 -14.86
CA TYR A 162 10.57 -11.91 -14.55
C TYR A 162 10.41 -12.61 -13.19
N THR A 163 9.30 -12.36 -12.54
CA THR A 163 8.87 -13.08 -11.34
C THR A 163 7.57 -13.83 -11.61
N LEU A 164 7.10 -14.62 -10.65
CA LEU A 164 5.85 -15.36 -10.81
C LEU A 164 4.67 -14.45 -11.16
N SER A 165 4.61 -13.24 -10.59
CA SER A 165 3.52 -12.28 -10.86
C SER A 165 3.57 -11.74 -12.29
N SER A 166 4.74 -11.39 -12.80
CA SER A 166 4.90 -10.91 -14.18
C SER A 166 4.75 -12.04 -15.20
N GLN A 167 5.23 -13.23 -14.92
CA GLN A 167 5.03 -14.41 -15.77
C GLN A 167 3.56 -14.83 -15.86
N LEU A 168 2.83 -14.79 -14.72
CA LEU A 168 1.39 -15.02 -14.69
C LEU A 168 0.65 -14.05 -15.64
N TYR A 169 0.96 -12.77 -15.54
CA TYR A 169 0.37 -11.76 -16.43
C TYR A 169 0.70 -12.01 -17.90
N MET A 170 1.98 -12.27 -18.21
CA MET A 170 2.42 -12.53 -19.58
C MET A 170 1.72 -13.76 -20.19
N ASN A 171 1.64 -14.87 -19.46
CA ASN A 171 1.02 -16.09 -19.95
C ASN A 171 -0.49 -15.90 -20.19
N ILE A 172 -1.21 -15.28 -19.29
CA ILE A 172 -2.64 -14.98 -19.51
C ILE A 172 -2.83 -14.07 -20.72
N ASN A 173 -1.99 -13.05 -20.87
CA ASN A 173 -2.08 -12.11 -22.00
C ASN A 173 -1.72 -12.76 -23.34
N SER A 174 -0.81 -13.75 -23.33
CA SER A 174 -0.44 -14.56 -24.49
C SER A 174 -1.43 -15.70 -24.75
N ARG A 175 -2.57 -15.74 -24.06
CA ARG A 175 -3.61 -16.78 -24.14
C ARG A 175 -3.18 -18.18 -23.64
N ASP A 176 -2.02 -18.29 -23.01
CA ASP A 176 -1.63 -19.50 -22.27
C ASP A 176 -2.21 -19.44 -20.85
N THR A 177 -3.54 -19.55 -20.77
CA THR A 177 -4.27 -19.42 -19.51
C THR A 177 -3.98 -20.57 -18.55
N GLN A 178 -3.63 -21.75 -19.06
CA GLN A 178 -3.34 -22.94 -18.24
C GLN A 178 -2.06 -22.71 -17.41
N THR A 179 -0.98 -22.30 -18.05
CA THR A 179 0.27 -21.97 -17.36
C THR A 179 0.09 -20.75 -16.44
N GLY A 180 -0.67 -19.75 -16.88
CA GLY A 180 -1.00 -18.58 -16.04
C GLY A 180 -1.70 -18.97 -14.75
N PHE A 181 -2.75 -19.79 -14.79
CA PHE A 181 -3.46 -20.23 -13.59
C PHE A 181 -2.63 -21.20 -12.74
N ALA A 182 -1.78 -22.05 -13.32
CA ALA A 182 -0.83 -22.86 -12.57
C ALA A 182 0.13 -21.99 -11.74
N MET A 183 0.62 -20.89 -12.31
CA MET A 183 1.44 -19.90 -11.59
C MET A 183 0.66 -19.19 -10.48
N ALA A 184 -0.61 -18.85 -10.70
CA ALA A 184 -1.47 -18.30 -9.66
C ALA A 184 -1.61 -19.24 -8.46
N ILE A 185 -1.85 -20.54 -8.72
CA ILE A 185 -1.93 -21.57 -7.67
C ILE A 185 -0.58 -21.67 -6.92
N LEU A 186 0.54 -21.70 -7.63
CA LEU A 186 1.87 -21.74 -7.02
C LEU A 186 2.11 -20.53 -6.11
N MET A 187 1.74 -19.32 -6.54
CA MET A 187 1.85 -18.10 -5.73
C MET A 187 0.99 -18.19 -4.46
N ILE A 188 -0.22 -18.72 -4.55
CA ILE A 188 -1.11 -18.91 -3.40
C ILE A 188 -0.52 -19.91 -2.42
N ILE A 189 0.04 -21.02 -2.91
CA ILE A 189 0.70 -22.03 -2.06
C ILE A 189 1.88 -21.42 -1.31
N ILE A 190 2.77 -20.70 -2.00
CA ILE A 190 3.93 -20.05 -1.39
C ILE A 190 3.49 -19.02 -0.34
N ALA A 191 2.51 -18.17 -0.66
CA ALA A 191 1.98 -17.20 0.27
C ALA A 191 1.34 -17.88 1.50
N SER A 192 0.57 -18.93 1.30
CA SER A 192 -0.08 -19.70 2.38
C SER A 192 0.93 -20.35 3.30
N ILE A 193 1.98 -20.97 2.76
CA ILE A 193 3.07 -21.56 3.56
C ILE A 193 3.78 -20.48 4.38
N ALA A 194 4.12 -19.35 3.76
CA ALA A 194 4.79 -18.25 4.47
C ALA A 194 3.94 -17.69 5.63
N VAL A 195 2.63 -17.53 5.40
CA VAL A 195 1.68 -17.10 6.44
C VAL A 195 1.56 -18.14 7.55
N PHE A 196 1.41 -19.42 7.22
CA PHE A 196 1.31 -20.50 8.20
C PHE A 196 2.56 -20.60 9.10
N VAL A 197 3.75 -20.58 8.48
CA VAL A 197 5.03 -20.58 9.20
C VAL A 197 5.12 -19.40 10.15
N ASN A 198 4.78 -18.22 9.68
CA ASN A 198 4.85 -17.02 10.49
C ASN A 198 3.82 -17.00 11.63
N GLN A 199 2.57 -17.44 11.38
CA GLN A 199 1.57 -17.58 12.44
C GLN A 199 2.01 -18.56 13.52
N LYS A 200 2.66 -19.67 13.15
CA LYS A 200 3.24 -20.61 14.11
C LYS A 200 4.35 -19.97 14.95
N LEU A 201 5.19 -19.12 14.33
CA LEU A 201 6.24 -18.37 15.01
C LEU A 201 5.68 -17.32 15.98
N ILE A 202 4.58 -16.66 15.63
CA ILE A 202 3.88 -15.70 16.51
C ILE A 202 3.16 -16.46 17.64
N GLY A 203 2.39 -17.50 17.32
CA GLY A 203 1.56 -18.24 18.28
C GLY A 203 2.35 -19.01 19.35
N SER A 204 3.61 -19.37 19.08
CA SER A 204 4.50 -20.00 20.06
C SER A 204 5.01 -19.03 21.15
N ARG A 205 4.79 -17.73 20.99
CA ARG A 205 5.24 -16.70 21.92
C ARG A 205 4.06 -16.15 22.72
N LYS A 206 4.17 -16.21 24.05
CA LYS A 206 3.17 -15.64 24.96
C LYS A 206 3.00 -14.15 24.64
N SER A 207 1.77 -13.72 24.38
CA SER A 207 1.42 -12.31 24.31
C SER A 207 1.69 -11.70 25.68
N TYR A 208 2.73 -10.90 25.79
CA TYR A 208 2.93 -10.04 26.95
C TYR A 208 2.01 -8.82 26.77
N ALA A 209 0.71 -9.03 27.03
CA ALA A 209 -0.20 -7.92 27.20
C ALA A 209 0.27 -7.14 28.44
N THR A 210 0.92 -6.02 28.23
CA THR A 210 1.21 -5.08 29.31
C THR A 210 -0.11 -4.55 29.82
N ILE A 211 -0.48 -4.93 31.03
CA ILE A 211 -1.56 -4.34 31.81
C ILE A 211 -1.03 -2.97 32.24
N GLY A 212 -1.04 -2.01 31.33
CA GLY A 212 -0.54 -0.66 31.59
C GLY A 212 -1.46 0.34 30.88
N GLY A 213 -2.20 1.08 31.69
CA GLY A 213 -3.05 2.16 31.24
C GLY A 213 -2.25 3.29 30.57
N LYS A 214 -2.95 4.02 29.70
CA LYS A 214 -2.65 5.32 29.08
C LYS A 214 -1.23 5.88 29.27
N GLY A 215 -0.43 5.86 28.20
CA GLY A 215 0.64 6.83 27.99
C GLY A 215 1.87 6.68 28.88
N GLY A 216 2.57 5.54 28.82
CA GLY A 216 3.91 5.43 29.40
C GLY A 216 4.87 6.43 28.74
N ARG A 217 5.61 7.21 29.55
CA ARG A 217 6.73 8.02 29.05
C ARG A 217 7.73 7.08 28.41
N SER A 218 8.08 7.30 27.14
CA SER A 218 9.16 6.58 26.52
C SER A 218 10.50 7.21 26.92
N THR A 219 11.42 6.43 27.49
CA THR A 219 12.79 6.86 27.71
C THR A 219 13.46 7.14 26.37
N LEU A 220 13.96 8.36 26.18
CA LEU A 220 14.67 8.74 24.96
C LEU A 220 16.15 8.44 25.12
N ILE A 221 16.70 7.75 24.14
CA ILE A 221 18.13 7.44 24.05
C ILE A 221 18.82 8.59 23.34
N GLY A 222 19.77 9.28 24.03
CA GLY A 222 20.59 10.33 23.44
C GLY A 222 21.50 9.77 22.36
N LEU A 223 21.45 10.37 21.17
CA LEU A 223 22.32 10.03 20.03
C LEU A 223 23.72 10.68 20.15
N GLY A 224 23.92 11.50 21.16
CA GLY A 224 25.17 12.22 21.41
C GLY A 224 25.39 13.41 20.47
N LYS A 225 26.47 14.18 20.76
CA LYS A 225 26.76 15.44 20.06
C LYS A 225 27.12 15.27 18.58
N VAL A 226 27.70 14.14 18.19
CA VAL A 226 28.09 13.83 16.81
C VAL A 226 27.00 12.99 16.10
N GLY A 227 26.47 11.96 16.76
CA GLY A 227 25.47 11.07 16.16
C GLY A 227 24.18 11.78 15.77
N ARG A 228 23.71 12.71 16.61
CA ARG A 228 22.49 13.47 16.36
C ARG A 228 22.49 14.26 15.03
N PRO A 229 23.48 15.15 14.72
CA PRO A 229 23.51 15.86 13.45
C PRO A 229 23.79 14.93 12.26
N VAL A 230 24.66 13.93 12.41
CA VAL A 230 24.99 12.98 11.33
C VAL A 230 23.76 12.17 10.91
N ILE A 231 23.03 11.58 11.85
CA ILE A 231 21.83 10.81 11.56
C ILE A 231 20.73 11.71 10.97
N THR A 232 20.59 12.94 11.48
CA THR A 232 19.63 13.91 10.93
C THR A 232 19.95 14.25 9.48
N ALA A 233 21.21 14.55 9.16
CA ALA A 233 21.65 14.81 7.80
C ALA A 233 21.46 13.60 6.89
N ALA A 234 21.80 12.39 7.36
CA ALA A 234 21.59 11.15 6.61
C ALA A 234 20.10 10.91 6.30
N LEU A 235 19.20 11.22 7.23
CA LEU A 235 17.76 11.13 6.97
C LEU A 235 17.27 12.16 5.96
N PHE A 236 17.75 13.41 6.02
CA PHE A 236 17.43 14.40 4.99
C PHE A 236 17.90 13.95 3.61
N VAL A 237 19.13 13.45 3.48
CA VAL A 237 19.65 12.91 2.22
C VAL A 237 18.82 11.70 1.75
N PHE A 238 18.49 10.78 2.66
CA PHE A 238 17.68 9.61 2.35
C PHE A 238 16.31 10.00 1.78
N PHE A 239 15.60 10.94 2.40
CA PHE A 239 14.30 11.40 1.91
C PHE A 239 14.41 12.24 0.64
N ALA A 240 15.44 13.09 0.55
CA ALA A 240 15.66 13.93 -0.63
C ALA A 240 15.96 13.08 -1.87
N VAL A 241 16.93 12.18 -1.78
CA VAL A 241 17.41 11.40 -2.94
C VAL A 241 16.52 10.19 -3.22
N GLY A 242 16.07 9.49 -2.18
CA GLY A 242 15.30 8.25 -2.35
C GLY A 242 13.81 8.45 -2.65
N ILE A 243 13.27 9.63 -2.36
CA ILE A 243 11.81 9.86 -2.45
C ILE A 243 11.47 11.14 -3.19
N ILE A 244 12.01 12.30 -2.76
CA ILE A 244 11.59 13.59 -3.30
C ILE A 244 12.15 13.79 -4.70
N MET A 245 13.43 13.58 -4.90
CA MET A 245 14.12 13.83 -6.17
C MET A 245 13.53 13.01 -7.33
N PRO A 246 13.28 11.68 -7.22
CA PRO A 246 12.64 10.93 -8.30
C PRO A 246 11.26 11.49 -8.67
N ILE A 247 10.47 11.92 -7.69
CA ILE A 247 9.14 12.50 -7.93
C ILE A 247 9.25 13.85 -8.64
N VAL A 248 10.19 14.70 -8.21
CA VAL A 248 10.44 16.01 -8.84
C VAL A 248 10.83 15.82 -10.31
N ILE A 249 11.70 14.84 -10.60
CA ILE A 249 12.13 14.54 -11.97
C ILE A 249 10.95 14.02 -12.79
N LEU A 250 10.13 13.11 -12.26
CA LEU A 250 8.91 12.65 -12.92
C LEU A 250 7.97 13.83 -13.24
N VAL A 251 7.80 14.75 -12.29
CA VAL A 251 7.02 15.98 -12.54
C VAL A 251 7.65 16.81 -13.64
N MET A 252 8.97 16.98 -13.65
CA MET A 252 9.67 17.69 -14.74
C MET A 252 9.43 17.02 -16.10
N GLU A 253 9.56 15.69 -16.19
CA GLU A 253 9.39 14.94 -17.44
C GLU A 253 7.96 15.07 -17.99
N SER A 254 6.95 15.20 -17.14
CA SER A 254 5.57 15.43 -17.58
C SER A 254 5.38 16.74 -18.36
N PHE A 255 6.31 17.68 -18.24
CA PHE A 255 6.35 18.95 -18.97
C PHE A 255 7.37 18.96 -20.11
N MET A 256 8.03 17.85 -20.42
CA MET A 256 9.05 17.78 -21.46
C MET A 256 8.47 17.22 -22.76
N LEU A 257 8.75 17.86 -23.89
CA LEU A 257 8.30 17.38 -25.20
C LEU A 257 8.98 16.06 -25.59
N LYS A 258 10.28 15.99 -25.37
CA LYS A 258 11.11 14.79 -25.66
C LYS A 258 11.76 14.28 -24.39
N GLU A 259 11.63 13.00 -24.15
CA GLU A 259 12.26 12.31 -23.04
C GLU A 259 13.79 12.44 -23.07
N GLY A 260 14.41 12.60 -21.90
CA GLY A 260 15.88 12.61 -21.76
C GLY A 260 16.58 13.89 -22.17
N ILE A 261 15.88 14.93 -22.59
CA ILE A 261 16.42 16.24 -22.96
C ILE A 261 16.03 17.28 -21.92
N TYR A 262 16.87 17.46 -20.91
CA TYR A 262 16.61 18.38 -19.78
C TYR A 262 17.08 19.80 -20.10
N SER A 263 16.49 20.45 -21.12
CA SER A 263 16.74 21.84 -21.51
C SER A 263 15.48 22.67 -21.39
N LEU A 264 15.63 23.97 -21.17
CA LEU A 264 14.48 24.89 -21.05
C LEU A 264 13.60 24.91 -22.30
N ASP A 265 14.19 24.80 -23.49
CA ASP A 265 13.47 24.80 -24.78
C ASP A 265 12.63 23.55 -25.00
N ASN A 266 12.83 22.50 -24.20
CA ASN A 266 12.09 21.27 -24.28
C ASN A 266 10.83 21.24 -23.39
N PHE A 267 10.62 22.29 -22.57
CA PHE A 267 9.43 22.35 -21.72
C PHE A 267 8.17 22.74 -22.49
N THR A 268 7.09 22.01 -22.25
CA THR A 268 5.80 22.18 -22.91
C THR A 268 4.65 21.79 -22.00
N LEU A 269 3.47 22.31 -22.27
CA LEU A 269 2.20 21.86 -21.67
C LEU A 269 1.46 20.87 -22.58
N HIS A 270 2.12 20.36 -23.64
CA HIS A 270 1.45 19.53 -24.66
C HIS A 270 0.76 18.32 -24.06
N TYR A 271 1.44 17.55 -23.22
CA TYR A 271 0.87 16.33 -22.59
C TYR A 271 -0.27 16.63 -21.61
N TRP A 272 -0.37 17.85 -21.13
CA TRP A 272 -1.47 18.28 -20.24
C TRP A 272 -2.69 18.79 -21.01
N ILE A 273 -2.50 19.74 -21.92
CA ILE A 273 -3.59 20.50 -22.56
C ILE A 273 -3.40 20.72 -24.08
N GLY A 274 -2.37 20.12 -24.70
CA GLY A 274 -2.06 20.27 -26.11
C GLY A 274 -3.16 19.73 -27.02
N GLU A 275 -3.19 20.25 -28.25
CA GLU A 275 -4.04 19.72 -29.31
C GLU A 275 -3.46 18.42 -29.89
N SER A 276 -4.31 17.65 -30.59
CA SER A 276 -3.89 16.45 -31.32
C SER A 276 -2.77 16.80 -32.32
N ASN A 277 -1.64 16.07 -32.23
CA ASN A 277 -0.51 16.22 -33.15
C ASN A 277 -0.01 14.83 -33.55
N PRO A 278 -0.07 14.44 -34.83
CA PRO A 278 0.34 13.10 -35.30
C PRO A 278 1.78 12.72 -34.96
N GLN A 279 2.64 13.69 -34.69
CA GLN A 279 4.04 13.47 -34.34
C GLN A 279 4.28 13.23 -32.83
N ILE A 280 3.25 13.44 -31.99
CA ILE A 280 3.34 13.37 -30.54
C ILE A 280 2.22 12.46 -30.02
N MET A 281 2.54 11.50 -29.15
CA MET A 281 1.55 10.58 -28.57
C MET A 281 0.66 9.87 -29.60
N GLU A 282 1.20 9.52 -30.76
CA GLU A 282 0.41 8.88 -31.85
C GLU A 282 -0.85 9.69 -32.27
N GLY A 283 -0.79 11.01 -32.12
CA GLY A 283 -1.90 11.90 -32.45
C GLY A 283 -2.91 12.14 -31.33
N LEU A 284 -2.70 11.59 -30.12
CA LEU A 284 -3.58 11.84 -28.99
C LEU A 284 -3.39 13.27 -28.44
N PRO A 285 -4.47 13.94 -28.02
CA PRO A 285 -4.38 15.25 -27.37
C PRO A 285 -3.85 15.10 -25.94
N GLY A 286 -3.47 16.21 -25.31
CA GLY A 286 -3.10 16.27 -23.91
C GLY A 286 -4.18 15.68 -23.00
N ILE A 287 -3.78 15.14 -21.83
CA ILE A 287 -4.66 14.30 -20.99
C ILE A 287 -5.99 14.97 -20.64
N PHE A 288 -6.02 16.29 -20.40
CA PHE A 288 -7.27 16.98 -20.06
C PHE A 288 -8.22 17.20 -21.24
N LYS A 289 -7.78 16.95 -22.47
CA LYS A 289 -8.60 16.95 -23.68
C LYS A 289 -8.86 15.54 -24.23
N ASN A 290 -8.32 14.52 -23.57
CA ASN A 290 -8.42 13.13 -23.98
C ASN A 290 -9.60 12.45 -23.28
N ASP A 291 -10.60 12.03 -24.05
CA ASP A 291 -11.80 11.35 -23.54
C ASP A 291 -11.45 10.07 -22.76
N GLU A 292 -10.42 9.35 -23.17
CA GLU A 292 -9.99 8.13 -22.48
C GLU A 292 -9.48 8.44 -21.06
N PHE A 293 -8.72 9.54 -20.91
CA PHE A 293 -8.29 10.00 -19.59
C PHE A 293 -9.49 10.43 -18.73
N ILE A 294 -10.39 11.21 -19.28
CA ILE A 294 -11.58 11.68 -18.55
C ILE A 294 -12.42 10.48 -18.08
N ASN A 295 -12.66 9.51 -18.97
CA ASN A 295 -13.39 8.28 -18.62
C ASN A 295 -12.66 7.46 -17.54
N SER A 296 -11.34 7.32 -17.65
CA SER A 296 -10.52 6.60 -16.66
C SER A 296 -10.50 7.30 -15.30
N LEU A 297 -10.51 8.63 -15.29
CA LEU A 297 -10.62 9.44 -14.08
C LEU A 297 -11.97 9.19 -13.38
N PHE A 298 -13.09 9.30 -14.13
CA PHE A 298 -14.42 9.02 -13.58
C PHE A 298 -14.57 7.57 -13.11
N ASN A 299 -14.06 6.61 -13.86
CA ASN A 299 -14.06 5.20 -13.45
C ASN A 299 -13.26 4.98 -12.16
N SER A 300 -12.08 5.61 -12.04
CA SER A 300 -11.27 5.52 -10.83
C SER A 300 -11.96 6.13 -9.61
N LEU A 301 -12.53 7.33 -9.76
CA LEU A 301 -13.27 7.98 -8.70
C LEU A 301 -14.51 7.18 -8.30
N ARG A 302 -15.29 6.72 -9.28
CA ARG A 302 -16.48 5.89 -9.06
C ARG A 302 -16.13 4.59 -8.34
N LEU A 303 -15.09 3.88 -8.82
CA LEU A 303 -14.63 2.62 -8.22
C LEU A 303 -14.21 2.85 -6.76
N THR A 304 -13.43 3.88 -6.53
CA THR A 304 -12.87 4.21 -5.20
C THR A 304 -13.95 4.64 -4.21
N LEU A 305 -14.89 5.49 -4.65
CA LEU A 305 -16.00 5.97 -3.81
C LEU A 305 -16.97 4.84 -3.47
N VAL A 306 -17.41 4.07 -4.47
CA VAL A 306 -18.33 2.94 -4.27
C VAL A 306 -17.71 1.92 -3.31
N ASN A 307 -16.49 1.52 -3.57
CA ASN A 307 -15.79 0.55 -2.70
C ASN A 307 -15.47 1.14 -1.33
N GLY A 308 -15.11 2.42 -1.25
CA GLY A 308 -14.88 3.12 0.02
C GLY A 308 -16.10 3.07 0.91
N VAL A 309 -17.28 3.39 0.37
CA VAL A 309 -18.54 3.38 1.13
C VAL A 309 -18.95 1.96 1.49
N PHE A 310 -19.15 1.08 0.49
CA PHE A 310 -19.62 -0.29 0.74
C PHE A 310 -18.61 -1.11 1.55
N GLY A 311 -17.33 -1.05 1.19
CA GLY A 311 -16.27 -1.76 1.93
C GLY A 311 -16.19 -1.33 3.38
N THR A 312 -16.38 -0.03 3.67
CA THR A 312 -16.36 0.45 5.06
C THR A 312 -17.63 0.04 5.81
N ILE A 313 -18.80 0.10 5.21
CA ILE A 313 -20.06 -0.38 5.84
C ILE A 313 -19.91 -1.87 6.21
N PHE A 314 -19.55 -2.71 5.25
CA PHE A 314 -19.33 -4.14 5.50
C PHE A 314 -18.20 -4.38 6.52
N GLY A 315 -17.10 -3.61 6.41
CA GLY A 315 -15.98 -3.69 7.34
C GLY A 315 -16.38 -3.34 8.78
N GLN A 316 -17.23 -2.32 8.99
CA GLN A 316 -17.72 -1.97 10.32
C GLN A 316 -18.66 -3.05 10.89
N LEU A 317 -19.54 -3.65 10.06
CA LEU A 317 -20.40 -4.74 10.47
C LEU A 317 -19.58 -5.99 10.86
N LEU A 318 -18.60 -6.36 10.04
CA LEU A 318 -17.71 -7.48 10.33
C LEU A 318 -16.84 -7.20 11.56
N GLY A 319 -16.36 -5.97 11.70
CA GLY A 319 -15.63 -5.50 12.88
C GLY A 319 -16.47 -5.59 14.15
N TYR A 320 -17.75 -5.23 14.08
CA TYR A 320 -18.71 -5.40 15.20
C TYR A 320 -18.86 -6.87 15.59
N ILE A 321 -19.08 -7.76 14.61
CA ILE A 321 -19.23 -9.21 14.85
C ILE A 321 -17.95 -9.78 15.48
N THR A 322 -16.78 -9.39 14.98
CA THR A 322 -15.48 -9.83 15.48
C THR A 322 -15.22 -9.34 16.92
N ALA A 323 -15.49 -8.05 17.19
CA ALA A 323 -15.26 -7.45 18.51
C ALA A 323 -16.21 -8.04 19.58
N LYS A 324 -17.51 -8.15 19.28
CA LYS A 324 -18.50 -8.72 20.21
C LYS A 324 -18.41 -10.25 20.33
N GLY A 325 -17.92 -10.92 19.29
CA GLY A 325 -17.63 -12.35 19.27
C GLY A 325 -16.24 -12.72 19.81
N ARG A 326 -15.49 -11.77 20.38
CA ARG A 326 -14.12 -12.03 20.87
C ARG A 326 -14.11 -13.16 21.91
N GLY A 327 -13.22 -14.13 21.72
CA GLY A 327 -13.14 -15.36 22.55
C GLY A 327 -14.10 -16.47 22.14
N ARG A 328 -15.12 -16.20 21.31
CA ARG A 328 -16.05 -17.20 20.79
C ARG A 328 -15.62 -17.69 19.39
N LEU A 329 -16.04 -18.91 19.03
CA LEU A 329 -15.68 -19.54 17.75
C LEU A 329 -16.09 -18.70 16.54
N HIS A 330 -17.32 -18.18 16.52
CA HIS A 330 -17.84 -17.39 15.41
C HIS A 330 -17.04 -16.09 15.17
N GLY A 331 -16.63 -15.40 16.23
CA GLY A 331 -15.79 -14.19 16.08
C GLY A 331 -14.44 -14.50 15.46
N LYS A 332 -13.79 -15.60 15.89
CA LYS A 332 -12.52 -16.06 15.31
C LYS A 332 -12.68 -16.48 13.85
N LEU A 333 -13.74 -17.22 13.53
CA LEU A 333 -14.02 -17.65 12.14
C LEU A 333 -14.24 -16.46 11.21
N VAL A 334 -15.05 -15.48 11.62
CA VAL A 334 -15.29 -14.26 10.82
C VAL A 334 -13.98 -13.50 10.60
N GLU A 335 -13.17 -13.30 11.64
CA GLU A 335 -11.88 -12.63 11.54
C GLU A 335 -10.95 -13.33 10.54
N GLN A 336 -10.86 -14.66 10.62
CA GLN A 336 -10.02 -15.45 9.70
C GLN A 336 -10.53 -15.41 8.27
N LEU A 337 -11.83 -15.61 8.04
CA LEU A 337 -12.43 -15.59 6.71
C LEU A 337 -12.27 -14.24 6.02
N VAL A 338 -12.49 -13.15 6.76
CA VAL A 338 -12.29 -11.79 6.24
C VAL A 338 -10.84 -11.54 5.85
N PHE A 339 -9.87 -12.15 6.55
CA PHE A 339 -8.45 -11.92 6.29
C PHE A 339 -7.87 -12.74 5.12
N ILE A 340 -8.50 -13.86 4.74
CA ILE A 340 -8.04 -14.74 3.65
C ILE A 340 -7.80 -13.99 2.33
N PRO A 341 -8.72 -13.15 1.80
CA PRO A 341 -8.51 -12.44 0.55
C PRO A 341 -7.26 -11.57 0.53
N TYR A 342 -6.87 -11.03 1.68
CA TYR A 342 -5.67 -10.21 1.79
C TYR A 342 -4.38 -11.02 1.59
N LEU A 343 -4.37 -12.27 2.03
CA LEU A 343 -3.20 -13.16 1.97
C LEU A 343 -2.91 -13.64 0.54
N ILE A 344 -3.93 -13.72 -0.31
CA ILE A 344 -3.76 -14.13 -1.71
C ILE A 344 -3.07 -13.00 -2.48
N PRO A 345 -1.99 -13.27 -3.24
CA PRO A 345 -1.32 -12.27 -4.07
C PRO A 345 -2.28 -11.56 -5.04
N SER A 346 -2.14 -10.22 -5.19
CA SER A 346 -3.13 -9.40 -5.91
C SER A 346 -3.37 -9.85 -7.35
N VAL A 347 -2.32 -10.11 -8.12
CA VAL A 347 -2.46 -10.58 -9.52
C VAL A 347 -3.13 -11.95 -9.58
N ALA A 348 -2.74 -12.89 -8.69
CA ALA A 348 -3.37 -14.21 -8.63
C ALA A 348 -4.86 -14.12 -8.24
N PHE A 349 -5.21 -13.20 -7.32
CA PHE A 349 -6.60 -12.94 -6.93
C PHE A 349 -7.43 -12.42 -8.12
N GLY A 350 -6.88 -11.46 -8.89
CA GLY A 350 -7.50 -11.01 -10.14
C GLY A 350 -7.71 -12.15 -11.15
N GLY A 351 -6.71 -13.02 -11.30
CA GLY A 351 -6.79 -14.21 -12.17
C GLY A 351 -7.88 -15.20 -11.77
N ILE A 352 -8.10 -15.44 -10.46
CA ILE A 352 -9.20 -16.27 -9.96
C ILE A 352 -10.54 -15.70 -10.41
N TYR A 353 -10.78 -14.40 -10.20
CA TYR A 353 -12.03 -13.77 -10.58
C TYR A 353 -12.22 -13.69 -12.10
N LEU A 354 -11.13 -13.50 -12.85
CA LEU A 354 -11.16 -13.64 -14.32
C LEU A 354 -11.66 -15.01 -14.73
N SER A 355 -11.10 -16.08 -14.16
CA SER A 355 -11.53 -17.46 -14.46
C SER A 355 -13.00 -17.72 -14.10
N MET A 356 -13.42 -17.23 -12.93
CA MET A 356 -14.80 -17.45 -12.44
C MET A 356 -15.86 -16.72 -13.25
N PHE A 357 -15.58 -15.51 -13.72
CA PHE A 357 -16.57 -14.60 -14.28
C PHE A 357 -16.37 -14.28 -15.77
N SER A 358 -15.40 -14.94 -16.45
CA SER A 358 -15.18 -14.79 -17.89
C SER A 358 -16.32 -15.39 -18.71
N GLN A 359 -16.91 -16.49 -18.23
CA GLN A 359 -18.07 -17.17 -18.84
C GLN A 359 -19.12 -17.55 -17.79
N PRO A 360 -20.41 -17.65 -18.18
CA PRO A 360 -21.44 -18.06 -17.24
C PRO A 360 -21.21 -19.51 -16.79
N GLN A 361 -21.19 -19.75 -15.49
CA GLN A 361 -21.08 -21.10 -14.93
C GLN A 361 -22.48 -21.68 -14.75
N GLN A 362 -22.74 -22.79 -15.42
CA GLN A 362 -24.02 -23.50 -15.36
C GLN A 362 -23.85 -24.84 -14.64
N ILE A 363 -24.74 -25.11 -13.72
CA ILE A 363 -24.90 -26.42 -13.08
C ILE A 363 -26.34 -26.87 -13.28
N PHE A 364 -26.51 -28.06 -13.85
CA PHE A 364 -27.82 -28.61 -14.22
C PHE A 364 -28.69 -27.67 -15.08
N GLY A 365 -28.07 -26.92 -16.01
CA GLY A 365 -28.79 -25.99 -16.89
C GLY A 365 -29.23 -24.66 -16.24
N VAL A 366 -28.92 -24.46 -14.95
CA VAL A 366 -29.17 -23.19 -14.25
C VAL A 366 -27.89 -22.39 -14.18
N THR A 367 -27.92 -21.13 -14.61
CA THR A 367 -26.79 -20.21 -14.49
C THR A 367 -26.65 -19.80 -13.02
N LEU A 368 -25.63 -20.33 -12.34
CA LEU A 368 -25.31 -19.99 -10.95
C LEU A 368 -24.41 -18.76 -10.85
N VAL A 369 -23.46 -18.62 -11.76
CA VAL A 369 -22.53 -17.49 -11.80
C VAL A 369 -22.65 -16.83 -13.17
N PRO A 370 -23.09 -15.57 -13.24
CA PRO A 370 -23.18 -14.84 -14.51
C PRO A 370 -21.79 -14.46 -15.02
N ALA A 371 -21.65 -14.26 -16.33
CA ALA A 371 -20.47 -13.63 -16.91
C ALA A 371 -20.47 -12.15 -16.53
N LEU A 372 -19.45 -11.71 -15.78
CA LEU A 372 -19.30 -10.31 -15.37
C LEU A 372 -18.03 -9.67 -15.91
N TYR A 373 -17.21 -10.40 -16.66
CA TYR A 373 -15.99 -9.86 -17.27
C TYR A 373 -16.31 -8.65 -18.18
N GLY A 374 -15.50 -7.62 -18.06
CA GLY A 374 -15.72 -6.35 -18.78
C GLY A 374 -16.77 -5.43 -18.14
N THR A 375 -17.34 -5.80 -17.01
CA THR A 375 -18.31 -4.94 -16.29
C THR A 375 -17.67 -4.24 -15.10
N PHE A 376 -18.19 -3.06 -14.78
CA PHE A 376 -17.81 -2.33 -13.57
C PHE A 376 -18.19 -3.10 -12.27
N ALA A 377 -19.21 -3.94 -12.34
CA ALA A 377 -19.64 -4.77 -11.22
C ALA A 377 -18.56 -5.75 -10.78
N LEU A 378 -17.86 -6.40 -11.72
CA LEU A 378 -16.75 -7.30 -11.40
C LEU A 378 -15.60 -6.55 -10.72
N LEU A 379 -15.20 -5.38 -11.22
CA LEU A 379 -14.16 -4.57 -10.62
C LEU A 379 -14.51 -4.18 -9.18
N THR A 380 -15.77 -3.77 -8.95
CA THR A 380 -16.27 -3.41 -7.62
C THR A 380 -16.25 -4.62 -6.69
N LEU A 381 -16.75 -5.75 -7.13
CA LEU A 381 -16.77 -7.00 -6.33
C LEU A 381 -15.36 -7.40 -5.89
N VAL A 382 -14.43 -7.48 -6.84
CA VAL A 382 -13.05 -7.89 -6.58
C VAL A 382 -12.35 -6.91 -5.65
N ALA A 383 -12.52 -5.61 -5.86
CA ALA A 383 -11.92 -4.57 -5.04
C ALA A 383 -12.48 -4.54 -3.61
N VAL A 384 -13.83 -4.68 -3.43
CA VAL A 384 -14.44 -4.76 -2.09
C VAL A 384 -13.88 -5.95 -1.32
N VAL A 385 -13.94 -7.14 -1.91
CA VAL A 385 -13.52 -8.38 -1.22
C VAL A 385 -12.04 -8.32 -0.83
N LYS A 386 -11.18 -7.83 -1.73
CA LYS A 386 -9.74 -7.72 -1.49
C LYS A 386 -9.37 -6.74 -0.38
N HIS A 387 -10.09 -5.61 -0.30
CA HIS A 387 -9.76 -4.53 0.64
C HIS A 387 -10.61 -4.56 1.93
N LEU A 388 -11.61 -5.45 2.01
CA LEU A 388 -12.47 -5.63 3.17
C LEU A 388 -11.70 -5.83 4.50
N PRO A 389 -10.57 -6.56 4.53
CA PRO A 389 -9.77 -6.74 5.76
C PRO A 389 -9.32 -5.43 6.41
N PHE A 390 -9.00 -4.41 5.62
CA PHE A 390 -8.58 -3.10 6.15
C PHE A 390 -9.70 -2.41 6.92
N ALA A 391 -10.91 -2.37 6.32
CA ALA A 391 -12.06 -1.76 6.95
C ALA A 391 -12.55 -2.58 8.14
N ALA A 392 -12.51 -3.91 8.06
CA ALA A 392 -12.90 -4.79 9.17
C ALA A 392 -11.96 -4.64 10.38
N ARG A 393 -10.65 -4.49 10.15
CA ARG A 393 -9.69 -4.19 11.25
C ARG A 393 -9.95 -2.83 11.88
N ALA A 394 -10.12 -1.78 11.07
CA ALA A 394 -10.48 -0.46 11.57
C ALA A 394 -11.80 -0.51 12.36
N GLY A 395 -12.80 -1.25 11.84
CA GLY A 395 -14.05 -1.50 12.53
C GLY A 395 -13.87 -2.21 13.86
N THR A 396 -13.11 -3.30 13.91
CA THR A 396 -12.84 -4.06 15.15
C THR A 396 -12.16 -3.19 16.20
N SER A 397 -11.12 -2.44 15.82
CA SER A 397 -10.38 -1.55 16.71
C SER A 397 -11.30 -0.48 17.34
N ASN A 398 -12.21 0.10 16.54
CA ASN A 398 -13.16 1.06 17.03
C ASN A 398 -14.22 0.45 17.94
N MET A 399 -14.77 -0.72 17.58
CA MET A 399 -15.79 -1.40 18.39
C MET A 399 -15.26 -1.82 19.77
N LEU A 400 -13.97 -2.14 19.86
CA LEU A 400 -13.32 -2.46 21.15
C LEU A 400 -13.19 -1.24 22.09
N GLN A 401 -13.29 -0.02 21.57
CA GLN A 401 -13.25 1.20 22.35
C GLN A 401 -14.63 1.64 22.89
N ILE A 402 -15.71 1.05 22.36
CA ILE A 402 -17.09 1.35 22.76
C ILE A 402 -17.47 0.45 23.94
N SER A 403 -17.85 1.06 25.08
CA SER A 403 -18.33 0.30 26.24
C SER A 403 -19.57 -0.51 25.89
N GLY A 404 -19.59 -1.77 26.32
CA GLY A 404 -20.77 -2.66 26.18
C GLY A 404 -22.00 -2.16 26.93
N GLU A 405 -21.80 -1.44 28.03
CA GLU A 405 -22.86 -0.92 28.88
C GLU A 405 -23.86 -0.04 28.13
N LEU A 406 -23.41 0.75 27.16
CA LEU A 406 -24.28 1.59 26.34
C LEU A 406 -25.26 0.78 25.50
N GLU A 407 -24.81 -0.35 24.95
CA GLU A 407 -25.65 -1.24 24.18
C GLU A 407 -26.59 -2.07 25.08
N GLU A 408 -26.12 -2.46 26.27
CA GLU A 408 -26.90 -3.18 27.27
C GLU A 408 -28.03 -2.30 27.79
N ALA A 409 -27.74 -1.04 28.15
CA ALA A 409 -28.75 -0.08 28.58
C ALA A 409 -29.84 0.12 27.49
N ALA A 410 -29.43 0.27 26.22
CA ALA A 410 -30.39 0.40 25.13
C ALA A 410 -31.19 -0.88 24.89
N THR A 411 -30.63 -2.06 25.22
CA THR A 411 -31.34 -3.34 25.12
C THR A 411 -32.41 -3.43 26.21
N ILE A 412 -32.13 -2.97 27.42
CA ILE A 412 -33.09 -2.89 28.53
C ILE A 412 -34.27 -1.99 28.15
N GLU A 413 -34.00 -0.88 27.45
CA GLU A 413 -35.02 0.04 26.92
C GLU A 413 -35.76 -0.51 25.66
N GLY A 414 -35.54 -1.78 25.28
CA GLY A 414 -36.23 -2.47 24.18
C GLY A 414 -35.69 -2.09 22.79
N ALA A 415 -34.51 -1.51 22.65
CA ALA A 415 -33.95 -1.20 21.35
C ALA A 415 -33.43 -2.47 20.63
N GLY A 416 -33.99 -2.77 19.48
CA GLY A 416 -33.50 -3.85 18.58
C GLY A 416 -32.11 -3.53 17.99
N PHE A 417 -31.48 -4.56 17.37
CA PHE A 417 -30.10 -4.46 16.82
C PHE A 417 -29.89 -3.25 15.91
N PHE A 418 -30.75 -3.06 14.91
CA PHE A 418 -30.59 -1.95 13.95
C PHE A 418 -30.68 -0.58 14.63
N ARG A 419 -31.58 -0.41 15.60
CA ARG A 419 -31.74 0.84 16.34
C ARG A 419 -30.50 1.14 17.17
N ARG A 420 -29.94 0.15 17.86
CA ARG A 420 -28.70 0.28 18.63
C ARG A 420 -27.52 0.59 17.72
N PHE A 421 -27.37 -0.17 16.63
CA PHE A 421 -26.27 0.01 15.69
C PHE A 421 -26.26 1.41 15.07
N VAL A 422 -27.41 1.86 14.53
CA VAL A 422 -27.50 3.16 13.84
C VAL A 422 -27.46 4.34 14.79
N LYS A 423 -28.09 4.24 15.98
CA LYS A 423 -28.22 5.39 16.90
C LYS A 423 -27.12 5.49 17.97
N ILE A 424 -26.40 4.40 18.27
CA ILE A 424 -25.38 4.35 19.32
C ILE A 424 -24.03 3.98 18.72
N VAL A 425 -23.91 2.78 18.15
CA VAL A 425 -22.63 2.22 17.73
C VAL A 425 -22.02 3.02 16.57
N PHE A 426 -22.80 3.27 15.52
CA PHE A 426 -22.31 4.01 14.34
C PHE A 426 -21.89 5.44 14.66
N PRO A 427 -22.65 6.28 15.38
CA PRO A 427 -22.20 7.62 15.74
C PRO A 427 -20.93 7.63 16.59
N LEU A 428 -20.79 6.69 17.53
CA LEU A 428 -19.60 6.58 18.37
C LEU A 428 -18.39 6.04 17.59
N SER A 429 -18.60 5.19 16.57
CA SER A 429 -17.56 4.65 15.69
C SER A 429 -17.27 5.53 14.47
N LYS A 430 -17.84 6.72 14.36
CA LYS A 430 -17.72 7.60 13.19
C LYS A 430 -16.26 7.87 12.77
N GLY A 431 -15.36 8.06 13.74
CA GLY A 431 -13.93 8.25 13.46
C GLY A 431 -13.32 7.06 12.72
N GLY A 432 -13.67 5.84 13.13
CA GLY A 432 -13.21 4.65 12.46
C GLY A 432 -13.86 4.35 11.11
N PHE A 433 -15.09 4.80 10.93
CA PHE A 433 -15.70 4.77 9.60
C PHE A 433 -14.89 5.63 8.62
N ILE A 434 -14.55 6.86 9.00
CA ILE A 434 -13.75 7.78 8.18
C ILE A 434 -12.36 7.19 7.92
N SER A 435 -11.70 6.66 8.95
CA SER A 435 -10.38 6.02 8.80
C SER A 435 -10.42 4.78 7.89
N GLY A 436 -11.42 3.92 8.04
CA GLY A 436 -11.63 2.75 7.17
C GLY A 436 -11.90 3.15 5.72
N PHE A 437 -12.76 4.16 5.51
CA PHE A 437 -13.01 4.73 4.19
C PHE A 437 -11.71 5.24 3.54
N MET A 438 -10.91 6.01 4.29
CA MET A 438 -9.65 6.56 3.79
C MET A 438 -8.64 5.47 3.40
N LEU A 439 -8.52 4.42 4.21
CA LEU A 439 -7.64 3.28 3.90
C LEU A 439 -8.05 2.59 2.60
N ILE A 440 -9.35 2.34 2.41
CA ILE A 440 -9.87 1.74 1.18
C ILE A 440 -9.68 2.70 0.01
N PHE A 441 -10.03 3.98 0.18
CA PHE A 441 -9.91 5.00 -0.86
C PHE A 441 -8.48 5.06 -1.41
N VAL A 442 -7.49 5.27 -0.53
CA VAL A 442 -6.07 5.33 -0.90
C VAL A 442 -5.59 4.03 -1.55
N SER A 443 -6.04 2.88 -1.04
CA SER A 443 -5.59 1.58 -1.57
C SER A 443 -6.13 1.30 -2.97
N ILE A 444 -7.42 1.58 -3.23
CA ILE A 444 -8.07 1.29 -4.52
C ILE A 444 -7.67 2.32 -5.58
N MET A 445 -7.53 3.61 -5.22
CA MET A 445 -7.14 4.64 -6.18
C MET A 445 -5.80 4.34 -6.86
N LYS A 446 -4.90 3.68 -6.17
CA LYS A 446 -3.56 3.31 -6.68
C LYS A 446 -3.42 1.85 -7.11
N GLU A 447 -4.52 1.08 -7.10
CA GLU A 447 -4.48 -0.36 -7.34
C GLU A 447 -4.33 -0.65 -8.85
N LEU A 448 -3.25 -1.30 -9.22
CA LEU A 448 -2.99 -1.81 -10.56
C LEU A 448 -2.93 -3.34 -10.56
N ASP A 449 -2.17 -3.90 -9.64
CA ASP A 449 -1.81 -5.32 -9.62
C ASP A 449 -3.03 -6.25 -9.54
N LEU A 450 -4.09 -5.83 -8.82
CA LEU A 450 -5.32 -6.59 -8.65
C LEU A 450 -6.18 -6.60 -9.93
N ILE A 451 -6.26 -5.46 -10.59
CA ILE A 451 -7.22 -5.23 -11.67
C ILE A 451 -6.66 -5.42 -13.06
N ILE A 452 -5.33 -5.52 -13.19
CA ILE A 452 -4.64 -5.59 -14.49
C ILE A 452 -5.14 -6.70 -15.42
N LEU A 453 -5.57 -7.83 -14.88
CA LEU A 453 -6.07 -8.98 -15.64
C LEU A 453 -7.58 -8.90 -15.97
N ILE A 454 -8.35 -8.11 -15.23
CA ILE A 454 -9.81 -8.01 -15.37
C ILE A 454 -10.27 -6.70 -16.00
N MET A 455 -9.32 -5.81 -16.27
CA MET A 455 -9.57 -4.50 -16.88
C MET A 455 -9.87 -4.63 -18.38
N THR A 456 -10.76 -3.77 -18.86
CA THR A 456 -11.08 -3.60 -20.28
C THR A 456 -11.04 -2.12 -20.64
N PRO A 457 -10.98 -1.74 -21.93
CA PRO A 457 -10.96 -0.33 -22.32
C PRO A 457 -12.14 0.49 -21.75
N THR A 458 -13.33 -0.11 -21.65
CA THR A 458 -14.54 0.55 -21.14
C THR A 458 -14.52 0.75 -19.63
N THR A 459 -13.77 -0.08 -18.90
CA THR A 459 -13.64 -0.03 -17.44
C THR A 459 -12.27 0.50 -16.99
N SER A 460 -11.50 1.08 -17.92
CA SER A 460 -10.15 1.63 -17.67
C SER A 460 -10.15 2.58 -16.48
N THR A 461 -9.08 2.48 -15.66
CA THR A 461 -8.81 3.35 -14.51
C THR A 461 -7.49 4.07 -14.68
N LEU A 462 -7.23 5.12 -13.90
CA LEU A 462 -5.99 5.89 -13.99
C LEU A 462 -4.72 5.04 -13.87
N PRO A 463 -4.59 4.08 -12.90
CA PRO A 463 -3.43 3.21 -12.84
C PRO A 463 -3.21 2.38 -14.10
N TYR A 464 -4.29 1.85 -14.67
CA TYR A 464 -4.23 1.05 -15.90
C TYR A 464 -3.90 1.92 -17.12
N LEU A 465 -4.46 3.13 -17.22
CA LEU A 465 -4.15 4.07 -18.29
C LEU A 465 -2.68 4.49 -18.27
N ALA A 466 -2.15 4.84 -17.08
CA ALA A 466 -0.73 5.15 -16.92
C ALA A 466 0.16 3.99 -17.36
N PHE A 467 -0.20 2.76 -16.96
CA PHE A 467 0.51 1.55 -17.37
C PHE A 467 0.50 1.36 -18.90
N ARG A 468 -0.63 1.60 -19.56
CA ARG A 468 -0.76 1.54 -21.02
C ARG A 468 0.11 2.58 -21.73
N TYR A 469 0.07 3.83 -21.28
CA TYR A 469 0.87 4.91 -21.87
C TYR A 469 2.38 4.62 -21.72
N GLN A 470 2.81 4.11 -20.59
CA GLN A 470 4.21 3.74 -20.37
C GLN A 470 4.68 2.63 -21.33
N ASN A 471 3.85 1.61 -21.55
CA ASN A 471 4.16 0.51 -22.46
C ASN A 471 3.91 0.86 -23.94
N GLY A 472 3.14 1.91 -24.23
CA GLY A 472 2.82 2.46 -25.55
C GLY A 472 3.76 3.59 -25.99
N ASN A 473 4.99 3.67 -25.44
CA ASN A 473 5.99 4.70 -25.77
C ASN A 473 5.54 6.15 -25.55
N SER A 474 4.68 6.40 -24.58
CA SER A 474 4.23 7.74 -24.18
C SER A 474 4.49 7.99 -22.68
N PRO A 475 5.75 7.92 -22.21
CA PRO A 475 6.07 8.00 -20.78
C PRO A 475 5.63 9.33 -20.15
N GLN A 476 5.74 10.45 -20.86
CA GLN A 476 5.30 11.77 -20.34
C GLN A 476 3.80 11.82 -20.08
N ALA A 477 2.99 11.19 -20.93
CA ALA A 477 1.55 11.08 -20.69
C ALA A 477 1.25 10.19 -19.48
N SER A 478 2.01 9.09 -19.32
CA SER A 478 1.96 8.25 -18.13
C SER A 478 2.30 9.03 -16.86
N ASP A 479 3.32 9.91 -16.92
CA ASP A 479 3.72 10.78 -15.80
C ASP A 479 2.60 11.74 -15.43
N CYS A 480 1.97 12.38 -16.42
CA CYS A 480 0.82 13.26 -16.20
C CYS A 480 -0.31 12.54 -15.46
N VAL A 481 -0.69 11.34 -15.92
CA VAL A 481 -1.73 10.52 -15.27
C VAL A 481 -1.34 10.14 -13.85
N ALA A 482 -0.10 9.74 -13.63
CA ALA A 482 0.42 9.39 -12.30
C ALA A 482 0.37 10.60 -11.35
N ILE A 483 0.76 11.79 -11.81
CA ILE A 483 0.71 13.04 -11.03
C ILE A 483 -0.72 13.39 -10.63
N VAL A 484 -1.68 13.33 -11.56
CA VAL A 484 -3.09 13.58 -11.23
C VAL A 484 -3.58 12.60 -10.19
N MET A 485 -3.28 11.32 -10.36
CA MET A 485 -3.73 10.27 -9.44
C MET A 485 -3.19 10.47 -8.01
N PHE A 486 -1.87 10.66 -7.84
CA PHE A 486 -1.34 10.84 -6.49
C PHE A 486 -1.72 12.22 -5.90
N SER A 487 -1.95 13.24 -6.73
CA SER A 487 -2.48 14.53 -6.26
C SER A 487 -3.88 14.39 -5.68
N ILE A 488 -4.74 13.58 -6.28
CA ILE A 488 -6.07 13.25 -5.73
C ILE A 488 -5.93 12.52 -4.38
N VAL A 489 -5.07 11.51 -4.32
CA VAL A 489 -4.83 10.75 -3.08
C VAL A 489 -4.32 11.68 -1.97
N PHE A 490 -3.35 12.54 -2.29
CA PHE A 490 -2.77 13.48 -1.33
C PHE A 490 -3.78 14.53 -0.87
N LEU A 491 -4.58 15.08 -1.79
CA LEU A 491 -5.63 16.05 -1.48
C LEU A 491 -6.67 15.47 -0.52
N VAL A 492 -7.18 14.28 -0.83
CA VAL A 492 -8.18 13.60 0.01
C VAL A 492 -7.59 13.28 1.39
N TYR A 493 -6.35 12.84 1.45
CA TYR A 493 -5.64 12.63 2.73
C TYR A 493 -5.48 13.92 3.52
N ALA A 494 -5.05 15.00 2.88
CA ALA A 494 -4.87 16.30 3.52
C ALA A 494 -6.19 16.83 4.11
N ILE A 495 -7.29 16.75 3.35
CA ILE A 495 -8.63 17.14 3.83
C ILE A 495 -9.04 16.33 5.05
N ALA A 496 -8.85 15.01 5.01
CA ALA A 496 -9.21 14.13 6.12
C ALA A 496 -8.37 14.41 7.38
N ASN A 497 -7.08 14.65 7.21
CA ASN A 497 -6.16 14.95 8.31
C ASN A 497 -6.44 16.32 8.93
N LEU A 498 -6.64 17.36 8.11
CA LEU A 498 -6.99 18.71 8.58
C LEU A 498 -8.33 18.75 9.32
N SER A 499 -9.28 17.89 8.95
CA SER A 499 -10.56 17.77 9.66
C SER A 499 -10.43 17.12 11.05
N GLY A 500 -9.24 16.66 11.45
CA GLY A 500 -8.97 15.96 12.70
C GLY A 500 -9.71 14.63 12.89
N LYS A 501 -10.34 14.12 11.81
CA LYS A 501 -11.23 12.95 11.85
C LYS A 501 -10.58 11.66 11.39
N ALA A 502 -9.37 11.73 10.79
CA ALA A 502 -8.65 10.56 10.32
C ALA A 502 -7.19 10.61 10.77
N ASP A 503 -6.76 9.61 11.52
CA ASP A 503 -5.36 9.34 11.84
C ASP A 503 -5.00 8.01 11.16
N LEU A 504 -4.48 8.09 9.92
CA LEU A 504 -4.07 6.90 9.16
C LEU A 504 -2.99 6.10 9.90
N ALA A 505 -2.11 6.77 10.63
CA ALA A 505 -1.07 6.10 11.40
C ALA A 505 -1.69 5.20 12.48
N LYS A 506 -2.71 5.68 13.19
CA LYS A 506 -3.45 4.87 14.17
C LYS A 506 -4.30 3.78 13.54
N SER A 507 -4.95 4.07 12.40
CA SER A 507 -5.83 3.10 11.74
C SER A 507 -5.08 1.97 11.04
N MET A 508 -3.83 2.19 10.63
CA MET A 508 -2.96 1.14 10.05
C MET A 508 -2.21 0.33 11.11
N ALA A 509 -2.04 0.87 12.30
CA ALA A 509 -1.35 0.22 13.42
C ALA A 509 -2.29 -0.59 14.33
N GLY A 510 -3.59 -0.37 14.30
CA GLY A 510 -4.63 -1.16 14.99
C GLY A 510 -5.09 -2.30 14.13
#